data_948c7437564566150ba07409247221bd
#
_entry.id   948c7437564566150ba07409247221bd
#
_cell.length_a   1.000
_cell.length_b   1.000
_cell.length_c   1.000
_cell.angle_alpha   90.00
_cell.angle_beta   90.00
_cell.angle_gamma   90.00
#
_symmetry.space_group_name_H-M   'P 1'
#
loop_
_entity.id
_entity.type
_entity.pdbx_description
1 polymer ?
#
loop_
_entity_poly.entity_id
_entity_poly.type
_entity_poly.pdbx_seq_one_letter_code
_entity_poly.pdbx_strand_id
1 'polypeptide(L)'
;MAGDAVRLNQTASCVKTGLFTGDYTETHARLAYLKDVIENKGGYRVFYYKGVPIGSEKVLQILFRLVWFGTPSDAGTEANDGRGPVDFKISRGAKDKTLVEMKLAKNTQLERNLEKQLPIYLAASDAQNGIKAIVYFTKQEQERLESILEKLGILGHKDVVVIDARKDNKPSGSKA
;
A
#
# COMPACT_ATOMS: atom_id res chain seq x y z
N MET A 1 12.41 4.68 20.51
CA MET A 1 11.25 3.76 20.49
C MET A 1 9.90 4.39 20.89
N ALA A 2 9.87 5.61 21.42
CA ALA A 2 8.59 6.30 21.75
C ALA A 2 7.98 7.11 20.59
N GLY A 3 8.73 7.40 19.53
CA GLY A 3 8.27 8.24 18.41
C GLY A 3 7.26 7.57 17.47
N ASP A 4 7.33 6.25 17.31
CA ASP A 4 6.48 5.54 16.34
C ASP A 4 5.07 5.29 16.88
N ALA A 5 4.92 5.05 18.18
CA ALA A 5 3.63 4.86 18.82
C ALA A 5 2.77 6.15 18.82
N VAL A 6 3.42 7.31 18.96
CA VAL A 6 2.74 8.62 18.92
C VAL A 6 2.28 8.94 17.49
N ARG A 7 3.09 8.62 16.46
CA ARG A 7 2.70 8.80 15.05
C ARG A 7 1.54 7.90 14.64
N LEU A 8 1.52 6.64 15.07
CA LEU A 8 0.42 5.70 14.78
C LEU A 8 -0.90 6.14 15.43
N ASN A 9 -0.87 6.69 16.63
CA ASN A 9 -2.07 7.22 17.29
C ASN A 9 -2.60 8.50 16.62
N GLN A 10 -1.73 9.37 16.12
CA GLN A 10 -2.15 10.58 15.39
C GLN A 10 -2.75 10.23 14.02
N THR A 11 -2.19 9.27 13.27
CA THR A 11 -2.74 8.81 12.00
C THR A 11 -4.09 8.12 12.16
N ALA A 12 -4.25 7.27 13.18
CA ALA A 12 -5.53 6.62 13.48
C ALA A 12 -6.62 7.63 13.92
N SER A 13 -6.24 8.70 14.62
CA SER A 13 -7.15 9.80 14.99
C SER A 13 -7.56 10.62 13.76
N CYS A 14 -6.63 10.94 12.85
CA CYS A 14 -6.90 11.68 11.61
C CYS A 14 -7.86 10.93 10.67
N VAL A 15 -7.71 9.61 10.52
CA VAL A 15 -8.65 8.80 9.71
C VAL A 15 -10.08 8.88 10.26
N LYS A 16 -10.23 8.92 11.60
CA LYS A 16 -11.54 9.02 12.26
C LYS A 16 -12.18 10.41 12.14
N THR A 17 -11.39 11.46 12.02
CA THR A 17 -11.90 12.86 12.02
C THR A 17 -12.02 13.49 10.62
N GLY A 18 -11.49 12.82 9.57
CA GLY A 18 -11.51 13.33 8.19
C GLY A 18 -10.70 14.64 7.97
N LEU A 19 -9.85 15.02 8.91
CA LEU A 19 -9.05 16.25 8.89
C LEU A 19 -7.69 16.01 8.20
N PHE A 20 -7.72 15.78 6.90
CA PHE A 20 -6.49 15.72 6.09
C PHE A 20 -6.28 17.01 5.32
N THR A 21 -5.05 17.49 5.26
CA THR A 21 -4.67 18.72 4.53
C THR A 21 -4.51 18.49 3.02
N GLY A 22 -4.52 17.22 2.55
CA GLY A 22 -4.40 16.87 1.14
C GLY A 22 -4.53 15.36 0.91
N ASP A 23 -4.61 14.95 -0.35
CA ASP A 23 -4.78 13.57 -0.76
C ASP A 23 -3.56 12.69 -0.43
N TYR A 24 -2.35 13.24 -0.49
CA TYR A 24 -1.12 12.53 -0.17
C TYR A 24 -1.07 12.09 1.30
N THR A 25 -1.36 12.99 2.22
CA THR A 25 -1.38 12.66 3.67
C THR A 25 -2.50 11.70 4.01
N GLU A 26 -3.65 11.86 3.38
CA GLU A 26 -4.77 10.92 3.51
C GLU A 26 -4.42 9.54 2.98
N THR A 27 -3.77 9.46 1.83
CA THR A 27 -3.35 8.19 1.22
C THR A 27 -2.39 7.43 2.14
N HIS A 28 -1.39 8.10 2.70
CA HIS A 28 -0.48 7.50 3.66
C HIS A 28 -1.19 6.99 4.92
N ALA A 29 -2.10 7.77 5.48
CA ALA A 29 -2.85 7.37 6.67
C ALA A 29 -3.75 6.14 6.40
N ARG A 30 -4.39 6.08 5.23
CA ARG A 30 -5.22 4.94 4.84
C ARG A 30 -4.40 3.69 4.53
N LEU A 31 -3.24 3.83 3.91
CA LEU A 31 -2.30 2.72 3.72
C LEU A 31 -1.74 2.21 5.04
N ALA A 32 -1.41 3.10 5.97
CA ALA A 32 -0.95 2.73 7.31
C ALA A 32 -2.04 1.97 8.10
N TYR A 33 -3.30 2.42 8.00
CA TYR A 33 -4.43 1.71 8.60
C TYR A 33 -4.62 0.33 7.97
N LEU A 34 -4.60 0.23 6.63
CA LEU A 34 -4.72 -1.05 5.92
C LEU A 34 -3.59 -2.01 6.33
N LYS A 35 -2.35 -1.51 6.40
CA LYS A 35 -1.18 -2.25 6.88
C LYS A 35 -1.41 -2.79 8.29
N ASP A 36 -1.86 -1.95 9.22
CA ASP A 36 -2.13 -2.36 10.60
C ASP A 36 -3.22 -3.44 10.68
N VAL A 37 -4.30 -3.30 9.90
CA VAL A 37 -5.36 -4.32 9.81
C VAL A 37 -4.81 -5.66 9.30
N ILE A 38 -3.99 -5.63 8.27
CA ILE A 38 -3.40 -6.83 7.68
C ILE A 38 -2.42 -7.49 8.65
N GLU A 39 -1.51 -6.71 9.22
CA GLU A 39 -0.41 -7.23 10.04
C GLU A 39 -0.83 -7.62 11.46
N ASN A 40 -1.71 -6.83 12.09
CA ASN A 40 -1.95 -6.89 13.54
C ASN A 40 -3.38 -7.27 13.90
N LYS A 41 -4.36 -7.12 13.00
CA LYS A 41 -5.79 -7.35 13.30
C LYS A 41 -6.39 -8.53 12.53
N GLY A 42 -5.55 -9.42 12.03
CA GLY A 42 -5.98 -10.65 11.36
C GLY A 42 -6.43 -10.48 9.91
N GLY A 43 -6.32 -9.28 9.33
CA GLY A 43 -6.66 -8.99 7.94
C GLY A 43 -5.86 -9.80 6.92
N TYR A 44 -4.66 -10.29 7.30
CA TYR A 44 -3.87 -11.18 6.43
C TYR A 44 -4.66 -12.42 5.96
N ARG A 45 -5.66 -12.89 6.74
CA ARG A 45 -6.44 -14.10 6.43
C ARG A 45 -7.21 -14.03 5.12
N VAL A 46 -7.60 -12.84 4.68
CA VAL A 46 -8.33 -12.64 3.41
C VAL A 46 -7.48 -12.97 2.18
N PHE A 47 -6.16 -13.02 2.34
CA PHE A 47 -5.23 -13.38 1.28
C PHE A 47 -4.97 -14.90 1.17
N TYR A 48 -5.62 -15.70 2.01
CA TYR A 48 -5.41 -17.16 2.01
C TYR A 48 -6.70 -17.92 1.69
N TYR A 49 -6.60 -18.86 0.76
CA TYR A 49 -7.65 -19.84 0.48
C TYR A 49 -7.09 -21.24 0.74
N LYS A 50 -7.74 -22.01 1.63
CA LYS A 50 -7.27 -23.35 2.05
C LYS A 50 -5.80 -23.37 2.49
N GLY A 51 -5.35 -22.29 3.13
CA GLY A 51 -3.99 -22.17 3.64
C GLY A 51 -2.93 -21.73 2.62
N VAL A 52 -3.31 -21.53 1.36
CA VAL A 52 -2.42 -21.07 0.27
C VAL A 52 -2.66 -19.60 -0.01
N PRO A 53 -1.59 -18.77 -0.19
CA PRO A 53 -1.76 -17.36 -0.52
C PRO A 53 -2.45 -17.17 -1.87
N ILE A 54 -3.42 -16.25 -1.91
CA ILE A 54 -4.09 -15.85 -3.15
C ILE A 54 -3.12 -15.10 -4.04
N GLY A 55 -3.05 -15.50 -5.31
CA GLY A 55 -2.07 -14.98 -6.26
C GLY A 55 -2.44 -13.68 -6.96
N SER A 56 -3.42 -12.92 -6.45
CA SER A 56 -3.98 -11.78 -7.17
C SER A 56 -3.80 -10.47 -6.42
N GLU A 57 -3.28 -9.45 -7.09
CA GLU A 57 -3.21 -8.07 -6.59
C GLU A 57 -4.61 -7.47 -6.39
N LYS A 58 -5.63 -8.00 -7.06
CA LYS A 58 -7.04 -7.53 -6.94
C LYS A 58 -7.57 -7.58 -5.50
N VAL A 59 -7.16 -8.54 -4.68
CA VAL A 59 -7.59 -8.60 -3.28
C VAL A 59 -7.07 -7.39 -2.51
N LEU A 60 -5.81 -7.02 -2.70
CA LEU A 60 -5.21 -5.82 -2.08
C LEU A 60 -5.92 -4.55 -2.56
N GLN A 61 -6.18 -4.45 -3.86
CA GLN A 61 -6.91 -3.32 -4.46
C GLN A 61 -8.32 -3.18 -3.88
N ILE A 62 -9.06 -4.29 -3.71
CA ILE A 62 -10.40 -4.28 -3.10
C ILE A 62 -10.33 -3.80 -1.65
N LEU A 63 -9.40 -4.32 -0.85
CA LEU A 63 -9.22 -3.90 0.55
C LEU A 63 -8.86 -2.41 0.63
N PHE A 64 -7.98 -1.94 -0.23
CA PHE A 64 -7.62 -0.53 -0.26
C PHE A 64 -8.81 0.35 -0.66
N ARG A 65 -9.63 -0.09 -1.60
CA ARG A 65 -10.85 0.61 -1.97
C ARG A 65 -11.83 0.76 -0.81
N LEU A 66 -11.96 -0.27 0.04
CA LEU A 66 -12.85 -0.24 1.20
C LEU A 66 -12.44 0.82 2.24
N VAL A 67 -11.14 1.13 2.37
CA VAL A 67 -10.70 2.15 3.35
C VAL A 67 -10.96 3.59 2.90
N TRP A 68 -11.47 3.79 1.68
CA TRP A 68 -11.82 5.12 1.14
C TRP A 68 -13.28 5.52 1.37
N PHE A 69 -14.05 4.71 2.09
CA PHE A 69 -15.43 5.09 2.46
C PHE A 69 -15.46 6.37 3.30
N GLY A 70 -16.39 7.29 2.97
CA GLY A 70 -16.63 8.51 3.76
C GLY A 70 -15.52 9.57 3.64
N THR A 71 -14.75 9.59 2.55
CA THR A 71 -13.73 10.60 2.27
C THR A 71 -14.22 11.67 1.30
N PRO A 72 -13.72 12.92 1.40
CA PRO A 72 -13.93 13.94 0.38
C PRO A 72 -13.02 13.78 -0.84
N SER A 73 -12.03 12.87 -0.79
CA SER A 73 -11.15 12.59 -1.92
C SER A 73 -11.78 11.56 -2.87
N ASP A 74 -11.57 11.74 -4.15
CA ASP A 74 -11.95 10.75 -5.17
C ASP A 74 -10.84 9.69 -5.30
N ALA A 75 -11.22 8.43 -5.20
CA ALA A 75 -10.34 7.27 -5.32
C ALA A 75 -10.69 6.48 -6.61
N GLY A 76 -10.26 6.99 -7.74
CA GLY A 76 -10.40 6.35 -9.04
C GLY A 76 -9.50 5.12 -9.16
N THR A 77 -10.00 4.04 -9.77
CA THR A 77 -9.26 2.81 -10.04
C THR A 77 -8.93 2.66 -11.52
N GLU A 78 -7.81 2.03 -11.82
CA GLU A 78 -7.36 1.72 -13.19
C GLU A 78 -7.33 2.98 -14.08
N ALA A 79 -6.93 4.12 -13.49
CA ALA A 79 -6.81 5.36 -14.24
C ALA A 79 -5.74 5.21 -15.34
N ASN A 80 -6.15 5.39 -16.59
CA ASN A 80 -5.25 5.30 -17.75
C ASN A 80 -5.14 6.67 -18.41
N ASP A 81 -4.04 7.35 -18.16
CA ASP A 81 -3.72 8.65 -18.77
C ASP A 81 -2.84 8.49 -20.03
N GLY A 82 -3.04 7.38 -20.78
CA GLY A 82 -2.40 7.13 -22.07
C GLY A 82 -1.09 6.32 -22.05
N ARG A 83 -0.60 5.91 -20.88
CA ARG A 83 0.64 5.11 -20.73
C ARG A 83 0.48 3.83 -19.92
N GLY A 84 -0.75 3.35 -19.81
CA GLY A 84 -1.16 2.18 -19.04
C GLY A 84 -1.91 2.55 -17.77
N PRO A 85 -2.68 1.60 -17.20
CA PRO A 85 -3.44 1.85 -16.00
C PRO A 85 -2.54 1.86 -14.76
N VAL A 86 -2.74 2.84 -13.88
CA VAL A 86 -2.28 2.82 -12.51
C VAL A 86 -3.38 2.23 -11.62
N ASP A 87 -3.02 1.54 -10.54
CA ASP A 87 -4.01 0.86 -9.69
C ASP A 87 -5.00 1.84 -9.06
N PHE A 88 -4.51 2.98 -8.52
CA PHE A 88 -5.34 4.04 -7.98
C PHE A 88 -4.79 5.42 -8.29
N LYS A 89 -5.70 6.33 -8.59
CA LYS A 89 -5.46 7.77 -8.66
C LYS A 89 -6.36 8.43 -7.63
N ILE A 90 -5.74 8.97 -6.60
CA ILE A 90 -6.42 9.69 -5.53
C ILE A 90 -6.35 11.16 -5.86
N SER A 91 -7.47 11.86 -5.78
CA SER A 91 -7.51 13.29 -6.08
C SER A 91 -8.43 14.06 -5.14
N ARG A 92 -7.99 15.27 -4.79
CA ARG A 92 -8.78 16.26 -4.10
C ARG A 92 -8.74 17.57 -4.88
N GLY A 93 -9.66 17.69 -5.83
CA GLY A 93 -9.64 18.78 -6.81
C GLY A 93 -8.63 18.54 -7.95
N ALA A 94 -8.39 19.58 -8.75
CA ALA A 94 -7.66 19.43 -10.01
C ALA A 94 -6.15 19.24 -9.88
N LYS A 95 -5.55 19.76 -8.82
CA LYS A 95 -4.08 19.83 -8.67
C LYS A 95 -3.50 18.89 -7.62
N ASP A 96 -4.30 18.42 -6.67
CA ASP A 96 -3.86 17.52 -5.61
C ASP A 96 -4.12 16.07 -6.05
N LYS A 97 -3.07 15.40 -6.55
CA LYS A 97 -3.16 14.04 -7.13
C LYS A 97 -2.03 13.16 -6.63
N THR A 98 -2.39 12.01 -6.09
CA THR A 98 -1.47 10.95 -5.65
C THR A 98 -1.78 9.65 -6.38
N LEU A 99 -0.77 9.03 -6.98
CA LEU A 99 -0.88 7.70 -7.57
C LEU A 99 -0.47 6.63 -6.56
N VAL A 100 -1.18 5.51 -6.57
CA VAL A 100 -0.84 4.33 -5.77
C VAL A 100 -0.70 3.12 -6.69
N GLU A 101 0.45 2.49 -6.65
CA GLU A 101 0.75 1.25 -7.35
C GLU A 101 0.86 0.12 -6.33
N MET A 102 0.14 -0.98 -6.55
CA MET A 102 0.08 -2.13 -5.65
C MET A 102 0.70 -3.36 -6.27
N LYS A 103 1.60 -4.03 -5.56
CA LYS A 103 2.30 -5.21 -6.07
C LYS A 103 2.37 -6.31 -5.03
N LEU A 104 2.44 -7.56 -5.53
CA LEU A 104 2.84 -8.70 -4.71
C LEU A 104 4.35 -8.92 -4.83
N ALA A 105 5.02 -9.16 -3.71
CA ALA A 105 6.47 -9.39 -3.69
C ALA A 105 6.90 -10.60 -4.54
N LYS A 106 6.01 -11.59 -4.73
CA LYS A 106 6.26 -12.74 -5.60
C LYS A 106 6.29 -12.43 -7.10
N ASN A 107 5.86 -11.25 -7.52
CA ASN A 107 5.87 -10.85 -8.92
C ASN A 107 7.30 -10.90 -9.47
N THR A 108 7.52 -11.67 -10.53
CA THR A 108 8.86 -11.87 -11.13
C THR A 108 9.40 -10.60 -11.80
N GLN A 109 8.51 -9.68 -12.20
CA GLN A 109 8.86 -8.38 -12.79
C GLN A 109 8.90 -7.24 -11.77
N LEU A 110 8.88 -7.56 -10.45
CA LEU A 110 8.76 -6.56 -9.40
C LEU A 110 9.83 -5.46 -9.50
N GLU A 111 11.10 -5.83 -9.64
CA GLU A 111 12.21 -4.88 -9.75
C GLU A 111 12.00 -3.90 -10.91
N ARG A 112 11.74 -4.41 -12.11
CA ARG A 112 11.45 -3.60 -13.29
C ARG A 112 10.24 -2.69 -13.11
N ASN A 113 9.19 -3.19 -12.47
CA ASN A 113 7.98 -2.43 -12.23
C ASN A 113 8.22 -1.28 -11.23
N LEU A 114 8.99 -1.54 -10.16
CA LEU A 114 9.35 -0.52 -9.18
C LEU A 114 10.26 0.56 -9.77
N GLU A 115 11.18 0.18 -10.66
CA GLU A 115 12.11 1.11 -11.29
C GLU A 115 11.41 2.00 -12.34
N LYS A 116 10.52 1.44 -13.16
CA LYS A 116 10.07 2.09 -14.40
C LYS A 116 8.63 2.57 -14.39
N GLN A 117 7.70 1.83 -13.80
CA GLN A 117 6.27 2.13 -13.98
C GLN A 117 5.83 3.43 -13.30
N LEU A 118 6.14 3.61 -12.01
CA LEU A 118 5.62 4.76 -11.27
C LEU A 118 6.12 6.11 -11.80
N PRO A 119 7.41 6.29 -12.14
CA PRO A 119 7.88 7.53 -12.78
C PRO A 119 7.17 7.84 -14.10
N ILE A 120 6.88 6.82 -14.90
CA ILE A 120 6.15 6.96 -16.17
C ILE A 120 4.71 7.45 -15.93
N TYR A 121 4.03 6.88 -14.95
CA TYR A 121 2.66 7.25 -14.61
C TYR A 121 2.55 8.65 -14.00
N LEU A 122 3.49 9.03 -13.13
CA LEU A 122 3.57 10.38 -12.57
C LEU A 122 3.69 11.44 -13.69
N ALA A 123 4.59 11.20 -14.64
CA ALA A 123 4.80 12.10 -15.77
C ALA A 123 3.58 12.21 -16.71
N ALA A 124 2.77 11.13 -16.81
CA ALA A 124 1.59 11.10 -17.69
C ALA A 124 0.35 11.75 -17.07
N SER A 125 0.21 11.69 -15.76
CA SER A 125 -1.04 12.05 -15.05
C SER A 125 -1.01 13.41 -14.36
N ASP A 126 0.04 14.20 -14.51
CA ASP A 126 0.29 15.44 -13.76
C ASP A 126 0.21 15.24 -12.23
N ALA A 127 0.46 14.01 -11.76
CA ALA A 127 0.46 13.70 -10.35
C ALA A 127 1.79 14.11 -9.71
N GLN A 128 1.71 14.71 -8.52
CA GLN A 128 2.88 15.18 -7.80
C GLN A 128 3.51 14.09 -6.93
N ASN A 129 2.72 13.11 -6.53
CA ASN A 129 3.10 12.07 -5.59
C ASN A 129 2.79 10.67 -6.11
N GLY A 130 3.64 9.72 -5.76
CA GLY A 130 3.44 8.32 -6.09
C GLY A 130 3.88 7.40 -4.96
N ILE A 131 2.99 6.51 -4.55
CA ILE A 131 3.21 5.57 -3.45
C ILE A 131 3.18 4.15 -3.99
N LYS A 132 4.11 3.31 -3.55
CA LYS A 132 4.19 1.89 -3.86
C LYS A 132 3.80 1.09 -2.64
N ALA A 133 2.75 0.25 -2.75
CA ALA A 133 2.32 -0.65 -1.69
C ALA A 133 2.64 -2.10 -2.10
N ILE A 134 3.46 -2.81 -1.32
CA ILE A 134 3.97 -4.13 -1.68
C ILE A 134 3.65 -5.11 -0.56
N VAL A 135 2.94 -6.20 -0.90
CA VAL A 135 2.56 -7.26 0.05
C VAL A 135 3.42 -8.49 -0.17
N TYR A 136 3.91 -9.11 0.91
CA TYR A 136 4.59 -10.39 0.89
C TYR A 136 3.96 -11.42 1.83
N PHE A 137 4.14 -12.71 1.51
CA PHE A 137 3.49 -13.84 2.20
C PHE A 137 4.46 -14.84 2.82
N THR A 138 5.75 -14.75 2.49
CA THR A 138 6.78 -15.66 2.99
C THR A 138 8.02 -14.89 3.40
N LYS A 139 8.84 -15.51 4.25
CA LYS A 139 10.14 -14.94 4.61
C LYS A 139 11.06 -14.78 3.39
N GLN A 140 11.03 -15.74 2.47
CA GLN A 140 11.81 -15.68 1.24
C GLN A 140 11.38 -14.49 0.34
N GLU A 141 10.07 -14.23 0.23
CA GLU A 141 9.58 -13.05 -0.50
C GLU A 141 10.02 -11.75 0.18
N GLN A 142 10.03 -11.71 1.52
CA GLN A 142 10.54 -10.57 2.29
C GLN A 142 12.01 -10.29 1.96
N GLU A 143 12.88 -11.28 2.11
CA GLU A 143 14.32 -11.14 1.87
C GLU A 143 14.62 -10.70 0.43
N ARG A 144 13.91 -11.28 -0.54
CA ARG A 144 14.02 -10.88 -1.95
C ARG A 144 13.56 -9.43 -2.15
N LEU A 145 12.46 -9.04 -1.55
CA LEU A 145 11.92 -7.67 -1.63
C LEU A 145 12.92 -6.67 -1.03
N GLU A 146 13.43 -6.92 0.16
CA GLU A 146 14.43 -6.08 0.82
C GLU A 146 15.67 -5.88 -0.08
N SER A 147 16.20 -6.95 -0.65
CA SER A 147 17.34 -6.89 -1.59
C SER A 147 17.03 -6.04 -2.84
N ILE A 148 15.82 -6.13 -3.41
CA ILE A 148 15.40 -5.29 -4.54
C ILE A 148 15.32 -3.82 -4.12
N LEU A 149 14.73 -3.53 -2.96
CA LEU A 149 14.57 -2.15 -2.46
C LEU A 149 15.93 -1.51 -2.13
N GLU A 150 16.87 -2.28 -1.57
CA GLU A 150 18.25 -1.84 -1.34
C GLU A 150 18.96 -1.51 -2.65
N LYS A 151 18.90 -2.43 -3.64
CA LYS A 151 19.48 -2.24 -4.97
C LYS A 151 18.96 -0.98 -5.66
N LEU A 152 17.67 -0.68 -5.50
CA LEU A 152 17.04 0.51 -6.06
C LEU A 152 17.26 1.77 -5.21
N GLY A 153 17.89 1.67 -4.03
CA GLY A 153 18.11 2.79 -3.12
C GLY A 153 16.84 3.36 -2.49
N ILE A 154 15.78 2.56 -2.40
CA ILE A 154 14.46 2.99 -1.89
C ILE A 154 14.01 2.21 -0.65
N LEU A 155 14.88 1.40 -0.05
CA LEU A 155 14.58 0.73 1.22
C LEU A 155 14.34 1.78 2.32
N GLY A 156 13.21 1.67 3.02
CA GLY A 156 12.82 2.62 4.05
C GLY A 156 12.33 3.97 3.52
N HIS A 157 12.21 4.15 2.20
CA HIS A 157 11.62 5.37 1.65
C HIS A 157 10.15 5.50 2.06
N LYS A 158 9.73 6.71 2.45
CA LYS A 158 8.36 6.96 2.96
C LYS A 158 7.25 6.56 1.98
N ASP A 159 7.50 6.64 0.68
CA ASP A 159 6.54 6.30 -0.37
C ASP A 159 6.62 4.84 -0.82
N VAL A 160 7.33 4.00 -0.06
CA VAL A 160 7.35 2.55 -0.22
C VAL A 160 6.76 1.89 1.03
N VAL A 161 5.51 1.46 0.92
CA VAL A 161 4.78 0.82 2.01
C VAL A 161 4.87 -0.69 1.85
N VAL A 162 5.65 -1.35 2.70
CA VAL A 162 5.78 -2.81 2.72
C VAL A 162 4.82 -3.39 3.75
N ILE A 163 4.05 -4.41 3.36
CA ILE A 163 2.98 -5.03 4.16
C ILE A 163 3.27 -6.51 4.37
N ASP A 164 3.38 -6.93 5.61
CA ASP A 164 3.57 -8.32 6.02
C ASP A 164 2.24 -9.06 6.15
N ALA A 165 1.88 -9.86 5.14
CA ALA A 165 0.72 -10.73 5.17
C ALA A 165 1.07 -12.21 5.45
N ARG A 166 2.24 -12.50 6.00
CA ARG A 166 2.62 -13.86 6.41
C ARG A 166 1.70 -14.36 7.52
N LYS A 167 1.40 -15.66 7.49
CA LYS A 167 0.61 -16.33 8.54
C LYS A 167 1.49 -17.01 9.61
N ASP A 168 2.74 -17.33 9.26
CA ASP A 168 3.66 -18.10 10.11
C ASP A 168 4.23 -17.30 11.29
N ASN A 169 4.22 -15.97 11.19
CA ASN A 169 4.70 -15.06 12.23
C ASN A 169 3.56 -14.34 12.99
N LYS A 170 2.30 -14.71 12.74
CA LYS A 170 1.17 -14.09 13.45
C LYS A 170 0.82 -14.87 14.72
N PRO A 171 0.56 -14.19 15.85
CA PRO A 171 0.14 -14.88 17.07
C PRO A 171 -1.17 -15.64 16.85
N SER A 172 -1.19 -16.90 17.25
CA SER A 172 -2.41 -17.71 17.27
C SER A 172 -3.10 -17.51 18.60
N GLY A 173 -4.30 -16.90 18.59
CA GLY A 173 -5.11 -16.72 19.81
C GLY A 173 -5.53 -18.02 20.50
N SER A 174 -5.29 -19.18 19.89
CA SER A 174 -5.54 -20.52 20.47
C SER A 174 -4.28 -21.14 21.12
N LYS A 175 -3.17 -20.43 21.16
CA LYS A 175 -1.89 -20.88 21.77
C LYS A 175 -1.37 -19.91 22.84
N ALA A 176 -2.22 -19.00 23.30
CA ALA A 176 -1.94 -18.13 24.44
C ALA A 176 -2.45 -18.77 25.73
#